data_e8ada90148fb50a8a9cc4be7f3ae9910
#
_entry.id   e8ada90148fb50a8a9cc4be7f3ae9910
#
_cell.length_a   1.000
_cell.length_b   1.000
_cell.length_c   1.000
_cell.angle_alpha   90.00
_cell.angle_beta   90.00
_cell.angle_gamma   90.00
#
_symmetry.space_group_name_H-M   'P 1'
#
loop_
_entity.id
_entity.type
_entity.pdbx_description
1 polymer ?
#
loop_
_entity_poly.entity_id
_entity_poly.type
_entity_poly.pdbx_seq_one_letter_code
_entity_poly.pdbx_strand_id
1 'polypeptide(L)'
;MVINQRLFRSIIKHFVLIVPLLASLPSFAKEKICAIYPHLKDSYWLSVNYGMVTEAKNQGVNLRVLEAGGYPVKNRQEQQLKICNQWGADAIILGTVDPYAYEHNLNTFVDDIPVFATVNKLVLDHEQSKLLKGVVGVDWYWMGNEAGKYLANRHPKGSGITNIALLLGPRTRGGTKPVTAGFYDAIKESDIHVVTTLWADNDKELQRNLVQSVIDMNDIDYVVGSAVAIEAAISELRSADKVRDIGLISVYLSHGVYRGLLRNKVLFAATDKMVEQGRLSVIQATRYLRHLPYEKYASPDIIPLTPTALDQDTIQESLSPSEYRPTFSVKPID
;
A
#
# COMPACT_ATOMS: atom_id res chain seq x y z
N MET A 1 1.04 6.13 -105.16
CA MET A 1 2.42 5.61 -105.10
C MET A 1 2.73 5.27 -103.68
N VAL A 2 2.84 4.01 -103.46
CA VAL A 2 3.35 3.18 -102.37
C VAL A 2 3.23 3.69 -100.92
N ILE A 3 2.33 3.05 -100.29
CA ILE A 3 2.00 2.84 -98.90
C ILE A 3 3.18 2.12 -98.22
N ASN A 4 3.54 2.47 -97.01
CA ASN A 4 4.16 1.51 -96.14
C ASN A 4 3.54 1.54 -94.71
N GLN A 5 2.72 0.52 -94.49
CA GLN A 5 2.27 0.08 -93.22
C GLN A 5 3.42 -0.61 -92.47
N ARG A 6 3.61 -0.30 -91.20
CA ARG A 6 4.01 -1.18 -90.15
C ARG A 6 4.57 -0.35 -89.02
N LEU A 7 3.85 -0.26 -87.91
CA LEU A 7 4.26 -0.87 -86.65
C LEU A 7 3.35 -0.37 -85.51
N PHE A 8 2.23 -1.06 -85.40
CA PHE A 8 1.50 -1.05 -84.14
C PHE A 8 2.25 -1.97 -83.18
N ARG A 9 3.10 -1.42 -82.32
CA ARG A 9 3.64 -2.16 -81.21
C ARG A 9 2.77 -1.90 -79.97
N SER A 10 2.08 -2.97 -79.57
CA SER A 10 1.36 -3.18 -78.33
C SER A 10 2.22 -2.78 -77.14
N ILE A 11 1.84 -1.70 -76.46
CA ILE A 11 2.32 -1.37 -75.13
C ILE A 11 1.35 -2.03 -74.15
N ILE A 12 1.68 -3.26 -73.73
CA ILE A 12 1.06 -3.91 -72.58
C ILE A 12 1.51 -3.13 -71.34
N LYS A 13 0.65 -2.24 -70.81
CA LYS A 13 0.82 -1.59 -69.53
C LYS A 13 0.62 -2.65 -68.48
N HIS A 14 1.71 -3.10 -67.89
CA HIS A 14 1.68 -3.86 -66.61
C HIS A 14 1.17 -2.93 -65.54
N PHE A 15 -0.11 -3.00 -65.24
CA PHE A 15 -0.72 -2.39 -64.07
C PHE A 15 -0.33 -3.27 -62.89
N VAL A 16 0.81 -2.94 -62.24
CA VAL A 16 1.20 -3.56 -60.97
C VAL A 16 0.18 -3.08 -59.93
N LEU A 17 -0.77 -3.94 -59.63
CA LEU A 17 -1.73 -3.75 -58.55
C LEU A 17 -0.92 -3.80 -57.21
N ILE A 18 -0.47 -2.64 -56.74
CA ILE A 18 0.05 -2.49 -55.39
C ILE A 18 -1.15 -2.62 -54.44
N VAL A 19 -1.40 -3.83 -54.01
CA VAL A 19 -2.29 -4.07 -52.85
C VAL A 19 -1.57 -3.51 -51.65
N PRO A 20 -2.08 -2.43 -51.00
CA PRO A 20 -1.51 -1.99 -49.75
C PRO A 20 -1.75 -3.13 -48.74
N LEU A 21 -0.69 -3.82 -48.37
CA LEU A 21 -0.69 -4.70 -47.20
C LEU A 21 -0.95 -3.77 -46.02
N LEU A 22 -2.22 -3.55 -45.69
CA LEU A 22 -2.64 -3.00 -44.43
C LEU A 22 -2.16 -4.01 -43.37
N ALA A 23 -0.92 -3.85 -42.92
CA ALA A 23 -0.45 -4.48 -41.70
C ALA A 23 -1.41 -3.98 -40.61
N SER A 24 -2.45 -4.75 -40.35
CA SER A 24 -3.24 -4.59 -39.14
C SER A 24 -2.26 -4.75 -37.98
N LEU A 25 -1.78 -3.62 -37.45
CA LEU A 25 -1.07 -3.61 -36.20
C LEU A 25 -1.98 -4.35 -35.20
N PRO A 26 -1.52 -5.41 -34.56
CA PRO A 26 -2.32 -6.08 -33.55
C PRO A 26 -2.68 -5.02 -32.50
N SER A 27 -3.97 -4.67 -32.45
CA SER A 27 -4.50 -3.92 -31.33
C SER A 27 -4.38 -4.85 -30.13
N PHE A 28 -3.25 -4.77 -29.43
CA PHE A 28 -3.12 -5.47 -28.16
C PHE A 28 -4.19 -4.91 -27.24
N ALA A 29 -5.16 -5.76 -26.89
CA ALA A 29 -6.10 -5.41 -25.85
C ALA A 29 -5.29 -4.96 -24.63
N LYS A 30 -5.59 -3.75 -24.13
CA LYS A 30 -4.85 -3.16 -23.01
C LYS A 30 -5.04 -4.04 -21.78
N GLU A 31 -3.96 -4.35 -21.09
CA GLU A 31 -3.94 -5.24 -19.93
C GLU A 31 -4.95 -4.81 -18.87
N LYS A 32 -5.67 -5.76 -18.30
CA LYS A 32 -6.68 -5.56 -17.25
C LYS A 32 -6.12 -6.00 -15.91
N ILE A 33 -5.86 -5.05 -15.02
CA ILE A 33 -5.38 -5.28 -13.67
C ILE A 33 -6.50 -5.01 -12.69
N CYS A 34 -6.83 -6.00 -11.84
CA CYS A 34 -7.81 -5.86 -10.78
C CYS A 34 -7.11 -5.74 -9.44
N ALA A 35 -7.29 -4.61 -8.75
CA ALA A 35 -6.73 -4.38 -7.41
C ALA A 35 -7.81 -4.52 -6.35
N ILE A 36 -7.51 -5.22 -5.25
CA ILE A 36 -8.44 -5.42 -4.13
C ILE A 36 -7.76 -5.00 -2.84
N TYR A 37 -8.42 -4.13 -2.07
CA TYR A 37 -7.94 -3.61 -0.79
C TYR A 37 -8.84 -4.03 0.36
N PRO A 38 -8.34 -4.02 1.61
CA PRO A 38 -9.19 -4.17 2.78
C PRO A 38 -10.24 -3.06 2.87
N HIS A 39 -9.85 -1.81 2.67
CA HIS A 39 -10.74 -0.63 2.68
C HIS A 39 -10.04 0.60 2.06
N LEU A 40 -10.81 1.67 1.84
CA LEU A 40 -10.33 2.99 1.43
C LEU A 40 -10.79 4.10 2.42
N LYS A 41 -10.94 3.73 3.71
CA LYS A 41 -11.46 4.63 4.76
C LYS A 41 -10.39 5.52 5.36
N ASP A 42 -9.13 5.08 5.35
CA ASP A 42 -8.00 5.83 5.90
C ASP A 42 -7.05 6.34 4.83
N SER A 43 -6.19 7.25 5.21
CA SER A 43 -5.24 7.87 4.30
C SER A 43 -4.11 6.93 3.86
N TYR A 44 -3.88 5.83 4.57
CA TYR A 44 -2.89 4.83 4.20
C TYR A 44 -3.27 4.17 2.86
N TRP A 45 -4.42 3.50 2.83
CA TRP A 45 -4.90 2.84 1.62
C TRP A 45 -5.30 3.81 0.51
N LEU A 46 -5.69 5.06 0.84
CA LEU A 46 -5.85 6.12 -0.15
C LEU A 46 -4.54 6.46 -0.85
N SER A 47 -3.42 6.47 -0.12
CA SER A 47 -2.10 6.74 -0.70
C SER A 47 -1.63 5.59 -1.59
N VAL A 48 -1.85 4.34 -1.17
CA VAL A 48 -1.63 3.16 -2.04
C VAL A 48 -2.46 3.24 -3.31
N ASN A 49 -3.76 3.58 -3.19
CA ASN A 49 -4.66 3.75 -4.33
C ASN A 49 -4.16 4.85 -5.29
N TYR A 50 -3.72 5.98 -4.77
CA TYR A 50 -3.15 7.07 -5.57
C TYR A 50 -1.94 6.60 -6.38
N GLY A 51 -1.01 5.90 -5.75
CA GLY A 51 0.16 5.33 -6.42
C GLY A 51 -0.22 4.36 -7.54
N MET A 52 -1.15 3.43 -7.28
CA MET A 52 -1.63 2.48 -8.29
C MET A 52 -2.34 3.17 -9.44
N VAL A 53 -3.22 4.12 -9.16
CA VAL A 53 -3.99 4.87 -10.17
C VAL A 53 -3.07 5.70 -11.06
N THR A 54 -2.09 6.37 -10.46
CA THR A 54 -1.12 7.18 -11.20
C THR A 54 -0.29 6.28 -12.12
N GLU A 55 0.22 5.17 -11.59
CA GLU A 55 1.05 4.27 -12.38
C GLU A 55 0.24 3.53 -13.46
N ALA A 56 -1.00 3.14 -13.19
CA ALA A 56 -1.87 2.56 -14.20
C ALA A 56 -2.10 3.49 -15.40
N LYS A 57 -2.23 4.79 -15.16
CA LYS A 57 -2.30 5.82 -16.20
C LYS A 57 -0.99 5.90 -16.99
N ASN A 58 0.16 5.93 -16.30
CA ASN A 58 1.47 5.99 -16.92
C ASN A 58 1.75 4.76 -17.81
N GLN A 59 1.34 3.58 -17.35
CA GLN A 59 1.52 2.31 -18.07
C GLN A 59 0.46 2.09 -19.17
N GLY A 60 -0.61 2.86 -19.20
CA GLY A 60 -1.70 2.73 -20.16
C GLY A 60 -2.51 1.43 -19.99
N VAL A 61 -2.67 0.93 -18.75
CA VAL A 61 -3.41 -0.30 -18.43
C VAL A 61 -4.82 0.02 -17.91
N ASN A 62 -5.75 -0.94 -18.07
CA ASN A 62 -7.05 -0.88 -17.42
C ASN A 62 -6.90 -1.30 -15.96
N LEU A 63 -7.16 -0.40 -15.03
CA LEU A 63 -7.20 -0.71 -13.60
C LEU A 63 -8.65 -0.71 -13.10
N ARG A 64 -9.04 -1.77 -12.43
CA ARG A 64 -10.28 -1.85 -11.64
C ARG A 64 -9.91 -2.02 -10.18
N VAL A 65 -10.53 -1.23 -9.31
CA VAL A 65 -10.30 -1.26 -7.87
C VAL A 65 -11.56 -1.68 -7.13
N LEU A 66 -11.43 -2.63 -6.22
CA LEU A 66 -12.47 -3.09 -5.31
C LEU A 66 -11.97 -2.98 -3.86
N GLU A 67 -12.88 -2.73 -2.91
CA GLU A 67 -12.54 -2.66 -1.50
C GLU A 67 -13.50 -3.49 -0.66
N ALA A 68 -12.97 -4.25 0.30
CA ALA A 68 -13.76 -5.22 1.07
C ALA A 68 -14.64 -4.57 2.17
N GLY A 69 -14.34 -3.34 2.57
CA GLY A 69 -15.06 -2.62 3.63
C GLY A 69 -14.43 -2.73 5.01
N GLY A 70 -13.32 -3.47 5.15
CA GLY A 70 -12.55 -3.61 6.38
C GLY A 70 -11.83 -4.95 6.48
N TYR A 71 -11.00 -5.11 7.48
CA TYR A 71 -10.27 -6.35 7.75
C TYR A 71 -11.16 -7.53 8.20
N PRO A 72 -12.29 -7.33 8.92
CA PRO A 72 -13.15 -8.44 9.35
C PRO A 72 -13.90 -9.17 8.23
N VAL A 73 -13.91 -8.65 7.00
CA VAL A 73 -14.85 -9.08 5.95
C VAL A 73 -14.20 -9.94 4.84
N LYS A 74 -13.55 -11.03 5.24
CA LYS A 74 -12.93 -12.01 4.33
C LYS A 74 -13.87 -12.46 3.21
N ASN A 75 -15.11 -12.83 3.53
CA ASN A 75 -16.07 -13.34 2.55
C ASN A 75 -16.35 -12.33 1.41
N ARG A 76 -16.33 -11.04 1.72
CA ARG A 76 -16.49 -10.01 0.70
C ARG A 76 -15.27 -9.93 -0.21
N GLN A 77 -14.07 -10.08 0.33
CA GLN A 77 -12.84 -10.12 -0.47
C GLN A 77 -12.81 -11.36 -1.38
N GLU A 78 -13.28 -12.53 -0.92
CA GLU A 78 -13.44 -13.74 -1.73
C GLU A 78 -14.40 -13.52 -2.91
N GLN A 79 -15.53 -12.85 -2.66
CA GLN A 79 -16.46 -12.47 -3.74
C GLN A 79 -15.82 -11.52 -4.75
N GLN A 80 -14.98 -10.59 -4.28
CA GLN A 80 -14.29 -9.63 -5.13
C GLN A 80 -13.21 -10.30 -6.00
N LEU A 81 -12.51 -11.30 -5.50
CA LEU A 81 -11.59 -12.12 -6.29
C LEU A 81 -12.34 -12.78 -7.47
N LYS A 82 -13.52 -13.37 -7.22
CA LYS A 82 -14.38 -13.92 -8.28
C LYS A 82 -14.86 -12.85 -9.27
N ILE A 83 -15.17 -11.64 -8.80
CA ILE A 83 -15.55 -10.53 -9.67
C ILE A 83 -14.39 -10.11 -10.57
N CYS A 84 -13.15 -10.10 -10.08
CA CYS A 84 -11.96 -9.84 -10.89
C CYS A 84 -11.79 -10.91 -11.98
N ASN A 85 -11.95 -12.18 -11.62
CA ASN A 85 -11.91 -13.30 -12.56
C ASN A 85 -13.00 -13.15 -13.66
N GLN A 86 -14.26 -12.95 -13.25
CA GLN A 86 -15.37 -12.73 -14.18
C GLN A 86 -15.22 -11.50 -15.09
N TRP A 87 -14.51 -10.47 -14.61
CA TRP A 87 -14.18 -9.30 -15.43
C TRP A 87 -13.11 -9.62 -16.48
N GLY A 88 -12.47 -10.76 -16.40
CA GLY A 88 -11.36 -11.18 -17.27
C GLY A 88 -10.10 -10.39 -16.97
N ALA A 89 -9.75 -10.27 -15.68
CA ALA A 89 -8.49 -9.66 -15.27
C ALA A 89 -7.31 -10.51 -15.75
N ASP A 90 -6.29 -9.87 -16.31
CA ASP A 90 -5.03 -10.51 -16.70
C ASP A 90 -4.08 -10.65 -15.49
N ALA A 91 -4.28 -9.83 -14.45
CA ALA A 91 -3.56 -9.91 -13.18
C ALA A 91 -4.42 -9.37 -12.03
N ILE A 92 -4.19 -9.88 -10.81
CA ILE A 92 -4.81 -9.42 -9.58
C ILE A 92 -3.75 -8.87 -8.64
N ILE A 93 -3.92 -7.63 -8.15
CA ILE A 93 -3.14 -7.06 -7.05
C ILE A 93 -3.97 -7.18 -5.78
N LEU A 94 -3.46 -7.92 -4.79
CA LEU A 94 -4.19 -8.27 -3.58
C LEU A 94 -3.55 -7.68 -2.32
N GLY A 95 -4.18 -6.68 -1.71
CA GLY A 95 -3.99 -6.31 -0.32
C GLY A 95 -4.91 -7.18 0.54
N THR A 96 -4.40 -8.29 1.06
CA THR A 96 -5.22 -9.25 1.79
C THR A 96 -5.74 -8.70 3.11
N VAL A 97 -6.95 -9.12 3.51
CA VAL A 97 -7.53 -8.78 4.82
C VAL A 97 -6.93 -9.62 5.96
N ASP A 98 -6.36 -10.78 5.65
CA ASP A 98 -5.72 -11.68 6.62
C ASP A 98 -4.57 -12.41 5.92
N PRO A 99 -3.38 -12.52 6.53
CA PRO A 99 -2.22 -13.17 5.91
C PRO A 99 -2.46 -14.62 5.49
N TYR A 100 -3.28 -15.35 6.24
CA TYR A 100 -3.55 -16.78 6.04
C TYR A 100 -4.90 -17.04 5.37
N ALA A 101 -5.62 -15.99 4.95
CA ALA A 101 -6.98 -16.10 4.40
C ALA A 101 -7.08 -17.08 3.22
N TYR A 102 -6.01 -17.19 2.44
CA TYR A 102 -5.97 -17.92 1.17
C TYR A 102 -4.89 -18.99 1.12
N GLU A 103 -4.35 -19.39 2.26
CA GLU A 103 -3.18 -20.27 2.37
C GLU A 103 -3.32 -21.56 1.53
N HIS A 104 -4.52 -22.14 1.49
CA HIS A 104 -4.78 -23.43 0.84
C HIS A 104 -5.80 -23.38 -0.31
N ASN A 105 -6.37 -22.23 -0.65
CA ASN A 105 -7.51 -22.18 -1.55
C ASN A 105 -7.61 -20.95 -2.47
N LEU A 106 -6.51 -20.23 -2.69
CA LEU A 106 -6.52 -19.04 -3.54
C LEU A 106 -7.02 -19.34 -4.96
N ASN A 107 -6.61 -20.47 -5.53
CA ASN A 107 -7.00 -20.91 -6.86
C ASN A 107 -8.53 -21.05 -7.04
N THR A 108 -9.28 -21.35 -5.98
CA THR A 108 -10.74 -21.48 -6.05
C THR A 108 -11.46 -20.15 -6.34
N PHE A 109 -10.75 -19.03 -6.22
CA PHE A 109 -11.29 -17.69 -6.45
C PHE A 109 -10.72 -17.01 -7.69
N VAL A 110 -9.49 -17.34 -8.07
CA VAL A 110 -8.77 -16.65 -9.13
C VAL A 110 -8.43 -17.54 -10.33
N ASP A 111 -8.73 -18.84 -10.28
CA ASP A 111 -8.27 -19.85 -11.24
C ASP A 111 -6.74 -19.76 -11.43
N ASP A 112 -6.25 -19.54 -12.66
CA ASP A 112 -4.83 -19.41 -13.02
C ASP A 112 -4.34 -17.97 -13.13
N ILE A 113 -5.16 -16.97 -12.76
CA ILE A 113 -4.79 -15.56 -12.88
C ILE A 113 -3.60 -15.26 -11.95
N PRO A 114 -2.51 -14.66 -12.46
CA PRO A 114 -1.35 -14.29 -11.64
C PRO A 114 -1.74 -13.26 -10.57
N VAL A 115 -1.29 -13.52 -9.35
CA VAL A 115 -1.55 -12.67 -8.16
C VAL A 115 -0.29 -11.97 -7.73
N PHE A 116 -0.42 -10.71 -7.35
CA PHE A 116 0.61 -9.84 -6.79
C PHE A 116 0.15 -9.38 -5.42
N ALA A 117 0.87 -9.74 -4.36
CA ALA A 117 0.57 -9.27 -3.02
C ALA A 117 1.06 -7.84 -2.84
N THR A 118 0.27 -7.00 -2.18
CA THR A 118 0.65 -5.61 -1.90
C THR A 118 0.41 -5.27 -0.43
N VAL A 119 1.35 -4.55 0.17
CA VAL A 119 1.33 -4.05 1.56
C VAL A 119 1.28 -5.18 2.60
N ASN A 120 0.18 -5.93 2.62
CA ASN A 120 -0.06 -6.97 3.60
C ASN A 120 0.56 -8.31 3.18
N LYS A 121 1.20 -8.98 4.13
CA LYS A 121 1.78 -10.30 3.89
C LYS A 121 0.68 -11.28 3.46
N LEU A 122 0.95 -12.03 2.39
CA LEU A 122 0.12 -13.14 1.91
C LEU A 122 0.90 -14.45 2.09
N VAL A 123 0.41 -15.31 2.95
CA VAL A 123 0.99 -16.64 3.21
C VAL A 123 0.21 -17.66 2.40
N LEU A 124 0.94 -18.44 1.60
CA LEU A 124 0.38 -19.46 0.74
C LEU A 124 1.18 -20.76 0.91
N ASP A 125 0.52 -21.89 0.81
CA ASP A 125 1.18 -23.20 0.72
C ASP A 125 1.93 -23.37 -0.63
N HIS A 126 2.59 -24.50 -0.80
CA HIS A 126 3.39 -24.76 -1.99
C HIS A 126 2.57 -24.69 -3.28
N GLU A 127 1.34 -25.22 -3.30
CA GLU A 127 0.51 -25.23 -4.50
C GLU A 127 -0.01 -23.84 -4.84
N GLN A 128 -0.55 -23.13 -3.84
CA GLN A 128 -1.12 -21.79 -4.04
C GLN A 128 -0.02 -20.75 -4.36
N SER A 129 1.20 -20.95 -3.86
CA SER A 129 2.34 -20.04 -4.11
C SER A 129 2.76 -19.95 -5.58
N LYS A 130 2.34 -20.91 -6.42
CA LYS A 130 2.55 -20.88 -7.87
C LYS A 130 1.80 -19.73 -8.54
N LEU A 131 0.70 -19.27 -7.95
CA LEU A 131 -0.08 -18.12 -8.42
C LEU A 131 0.58 -16.78 -8.07
N LEU A 132 1.41 -16.74 -7.02
CA LEU A 132 2.05 -15.52 -6.54
C LEU A 132 3.26 -15.15 -7.40
N LYS A 133 3.11 -14.12 -8.21
CA LYS A 133 4.14 -13.66 -9.17
C LYS A 133 4.93 -12.47 -8.65
N GLY A 134 4.39 -11.70 -7.71
CA GLY A 134 5.10 -10.57 -7.13
C GLY A 134 4.61 -10.21 -5.72
N VAL A 135 5.47 -9.55 -4.97
CA VAL A 135 5.19 -9.05 -3.62
C VAL A 135 5.77 -7.65 -3.50
N VAL A 136 4.95 -6.70 -3.09
CA VAL A 136 5.38 -5.36 -2.70
C VAL A 136 4.97 -5.13 -1.26
N GLY A 137 5.91 -4.76 -0.41
CA GLY A 137 5.64 -4.48 0.99
C GLY A 137 6.91 -4.43 1.81
N VAL A 138 6.77 -4.01 3.06
CA VAL A 138 7.88 -3.96 4.02
C VAL A 138 7.68 -5.01 5.10
N ASP A 139 8.76 -5.39 5.78
CA ASP A 139 8.63 -6.12 7.04
C ASP A 139 8.25 -5.14 8.15
N TRP A 140 7.01 -5.25 8.62
CA TRP A 140 6.43 -4.40 9.66
C TRP A 140 7.17 -4.49 11.01
N TYR A 141 8.00 -5.51 11.21
CA TYR A 141 8.92 -5.57 12.35
C TYR A 141 9.79 -4.32 12.42
N TRP A 142 10.34 -3.89 11.29
CA TRP A 142 11.23 -2.71 11.23
C TRP A 142 10.48 -1.40 11.47
N MET A 143 9.20 -1.31 11.12
CA MET A 143 8.37 -0.14 11.46
C MET A 143 8.26 0.04 12.98
N GLY A 144 8.01 -1.04 13.71
CA GLY A 144 8.02 -1.02 15.18
C GLY A 144 9.40 -0.80 15.76
N ASN A 145 10.42 -1.41 15.18
CA ASN A 145 11.81 -1.28 15.63
C ASN A 145 12.31 0.17 15.53
N GLU A 146 12.02 0.89 14.44
CA GLU A 146 12.40 2.31 14.28
C GLU A 146 11.69 3.20 15.31
N ALA A 147 10.41 2.96 15.62
CA ALA A 147 9.69 3.68 16.67
C ALA A 147 10.30 3.41 18.07
N GLY A 148 10.66 2.15 18.34
CA GLY A 148 11.33 1.76 19.58
C GLY A 148 12.73 2.37 19.70
N LYS A 149 13.55 2.32 18.64
CA LYS A 149 14.89 2.96 18.61
C LYS A 149 14.83 4.46 18.88
N TYR A 150 13.83 5.14 18.29
CA TYR A 150 13.64 6.56 18.51
C TYR A 150 13.49 6.88 20.00
N LEU A 151 12.70 6.10 20.73
CA LEU A 151 12.51 6.28 22.18
C LEU A 151 13.72 5.79 22.98
N ALA A 152 14.27 4.61 22.68
CA ALA A 152 15.42 4.04 23.38
C ALA A 152 16.64 4.97 23.34
N ASN A 153 16.88 5.66 22.22
CA ASN A 153 17.95 6.64 22.09
C ASN A 153 17.73 7.89 22.96
N ARG A 154 16.49 8.22 23.32
CA ARG A 154 16.15 9.34 24.19
C ARG A 154 16.11 8.96 25.67
N HIS A 155 15.83 7.71 25.92
CA HIS A 155 15.68 7.13 27.25
C HIS A 155 16.58 5.89 27.42
N PRO A 156 17.93 6.07 27.28
CA PRO A 156 18.86 4.97 27.42
C PRO A 156 18.86 4.44 28.86
N LYS A 157 19.41 3.25 29.04
CA LYS A 157 19.54 2.64 30.35
C LYS A 157 20.28 3.57 31.32
N GLY A 158 19.69 3.81 32.49
CA GLY A 158 20.20 4.72 33.52
C GLY A 158 19.67 6.16 33.41
N SER A 159 18.77 6.46 32.45
CA SER A 159 18.17 7.79 32.28
C SER A 159 16.96 8.04 33.19
N GLY A 160 16.43 7.01 33.83
CA GLY A 160 15.21 7.05 34.63
C GLY A 160 14.02 6.47 33.90
N ILE A 161 13.07 5.90 34.65
CA ILE A 161 11.90 5.20 34.08
C ILE A 161 11.07 6.14 33.22
N THR A 162 10.74 5.68 32.02
CA THR A 162 9.84 6.33 31.05
C THR A 162 8.66 5.42 30.79
N ASN A 163 7.48 5.83 31.16
CA ASN A 163 6.25 5.04 31.06
C ASN A 163 5.53 5.28 29.74
N ILE A 164 5.17 4.21 29.04
CA ILE A 164 4.47 4.32 27.76
C ILE A 164 3.22 3.45 27.69
N ALA A 165 2.26 3.90 26.88
CA ALA A 165 1.11 3.12 26.45
C ALA A 165 1.24 2.73 24.98
N LEU A 166 0.94 1.45 24.63
CA LEU A 166 0.95 0.94 23.26
C LEU A 166 -0.47 0.78 22.74
N LEU A 167 -0.77 1.42 21.59
CA LEU A 167 -2.06 1.37 20.87
C LEU A 167 -1.83 1.03 19.40
N LEU A 168 -1.30 -0.16 19.12
CA LEU A 168 -0.75 -0.56 17.81
C LEU A 168 -1.80 -1.04 16.80
N GLY A 169 -3.08 -1.08 17.17
CA GLY A 169 -4.16 -1.56 16.33
C GLY A 169 -4.74 -2.91 16.79
N PRO A 170 -5.33 -3.73 15.90
CA PRO A 170 -5.94 -4.99 16.26
C PRO A 170 -4.90 -6.06 16.62
N ARG A 171 -5.12 -6.78 17.72
CA ARG A 171 -4.16 -7.74 18.30
C ARG A 171 -3.74 -8.87 17.33
N THR A 172 -4.65 -9.32 16.49
CA THR A 172 -4.49 -10.56 15.71
C THR A 172 -4.29 -10.35 14.22
N ARG A 173 -4.20 -9.10 13.72
CA ARG A 173 -4.25 -8.80 12.29
C ARG A 173 -3.04 -8.05 11.75
N GLY A 174 -2.78 -8.30 10.46
CA GLY A 174 -1.84 -7.54 9.65
C GLY A 174 -0.43 -7.43 10.22
N GLY A 175 0.11 -6.24 10.16
CA GLY A 175 1.44 -5.90 10.65
C GLY A 175 1.56 -5.77 12.17
N THR A 176 0.48 -5.84 12.95
CA THR A 176 0.49 -5.50 14.38
C THR A 176 1.42 -6.40 15.20
N LYS A 177 1.39 -7.72 14.97
CA LYS A 177 2.26 -8.66 15.69
C LYS A 177 3.75 -8.42 15.41
N PRO A 178 4.22 -8.32 14.17
CA PRO A 178 5.62 -8.00 13.89
C PRO A 178 6.01 -6.59 14.36
N VAL A 179 5.16 -5.57 14.22
CA VAL A 179 5.40 -4.22 14.78
C VAL A 179 5.66 -4.30 16.29
N THR A 180 4.80 -5.02 17.02
CA THR A 180 4.94 -5.20 18.46
C THR A 180 6.28 -5.84 18.81
N ALA A 181 6.66 -6.92 18.12
CA ALA A 181 7.94 -7.59 18.35
C ALA A 181 9.13 -6.67 18.08
N GLY A 182 9.15 -5.95 16.95
CA GLY A 182 10.22 -5.01 16.63
C GLY A 182 10.34 -3.87 17.63
N PHE A 183 9.21 -3.36 18.12
CA PHE A 183 9.20 -2.32 19.13
C PHE A 183 9.82 -2.80 20.46
N TYR A 184 9.36 -3.95 20.98
CA TYR A 184 9.91 -4.51 22.22
C TYR A 184 11.40 -4.86 22.12
N ASP A 185 11.85 -5.40 20.98
CA ASP A 185 13.25 -5.70 20.76
C ASP A 185 14.13 -4.43 20.80
N ALA A 186 13.61 -3.32 20.27
CA ALA A 186 14.36 -2.06 20.23
C ALA A 186 14.49 -1.41 21.61
N ILE A 187 13.51 -1.57 22.51
CA ILE A 187 13.51 -0.91 23.83
C ILE A 187 14.12 -1.76 24.95
N LYS A 188 14.46 -3.03 24.70
CA LYS A 188 14.89 -3.99 25.76
C LYS A 188 16.09 -3.54 26.58
N GLU A 189 16.99 -2.73 26.02
CA GLU A 189 18.19 -2.18 26.67
C GLU A 189 18.03 -0.68 27.00
N SER A 190 16.82 -0.25 27.33
CA SER A 190 16.49 1.13 27.68
C SER A 190 15.70 1.20 29.00
N ASP A 191 15.43 2.41 29.48
CA ASP A 191 14.59 2.62 30.66
C ASP A 191 13.11 2.82 30.33
N ILE A 192 12.68 2.33 29.16
CA ILE A 192 11.29 2.41 28.73
C ILE A 192 10.49 1.27 29.33
N HIS A 193 9.41 1.62 30.01
CA HIS A 193 8.49 0.71 30.66
C HIS A 193 7.11 0.76 29.98
N VAL A 194 6.68 -0.36 29.38
CA VAL A 194 5.34 -0.48 28.80
C VAL A 194 4.34 -0.73 29.92
N VAL A 195 3.62 0.30 30.34
CA VAL A 195 2.62 0.24 31.42
C VAL A 195 1.38 -0.51 30.94
N THR A 196 0.95 -0.26 29.71
CA THR A 196 -0.23 -0.90 29.15
C THR A 196 -0.13 -1.10 27.65
N THR A 197 -0.81 -2.14 27.15
CA THR A 197 -1.01 -2.37 25.72
C THR A 197 -2.50 -2.60 25.47
N LEU A 198 -3.12 -1.68 24.75
CA LEU A 198 -4.54 -1.72 24.42
C LEU A 198 -4.74 -2.02 22.94
N TRP A 199 -5.78 -2.77 22.64
CA TRP A 199 -6.04 -3.32 21.31
C TRP A 199 -7.44 -2.97 20.83
N ALA A 200 -7.54 -2.39 19.64
CA ALA A 200 -8.78 -2.20 18.93
C ALA A 200 -8.51 -2.20 17.43
N ASP A 201 -9.53 -2.38 16.61
CA ASP A 201 -9.38 -2.19 15.16
C ASP A 201 -8.97 -0.74 14.82
N ASN A 202 -8.39 -0.52 13.65
CA ASN A 202 -8.02 0.80 13.15
C ASN A 202 -9.27 1.57 12.71
N ASP A 203 -10.23 1.64 13.60
CA ASP A 203 -11.42 2.47 13.56
C ASP A 203 -11.22 3.69 14.45
N LYS A 204 -11.62 4.85 13.97
CA LYS A 204 -11.33 6.12 14.63
C LYS A 204 -11.97 6.24 16.01
N GLU A 205 -13.22 5.79 16.16
CA GLU A 205 -13.92 5.87 17.44
C GLU A 205 -13.39 4.84 18.45
N LEU A 206 -13.07 3.62 17.98
CA LEU A 206 -12.46 2.60 18.83
C LEU A 206 -11.11 3.04 19.36
N GLN A 207 -10.25 3.58 18.50
CA GLN A 207 -8.94 4.08 18.91
C GLN A 207 -9.05 5.31 19.84
N ARG A 208 -10.03 6.19 19.60
CA ARG A 208 -10.33 7.32 20.49
C ARG A 208 -10.68 6.87 21.90
N ASN A 209 -11.55 5.86 22.05
CA ASN A 209 -11.91 5.31 23.36
C ASN A 209 -10.69 4.74 24.11
N LEU A 210 -9.77 4.08 23.39
CA LEU A 210 -8.51 3.62 24.00
C LEU A 210 -7.64 4.79 24.47
N VAL A 211 -7.53 5.83 23.65
CA VAL A 211 -6.76 7.04 24.02
C VAL A 211 -7.35 7.70 25.26
N GLN A 212 -8.67 7.84 25.36
CA GLN A 212 -9.32 8.38 26.54
C GLN A 212 -8.98 7.57 27.80
N SER A 213 -9.01 6.23 27.71
CA SER A 213 -8.62 5.36 28.82
C SER A 213 -7.15 5.57 29.24
N VAL A 214 -6.25 5.88 28.29
CA VAL A 214 -4.84 6.18 28.59
C VAL A 214 -4.69 7.56 29.23
N ILE A 215 -5.45 8.55 28.79
CA ILE A 215 -5.42 9.92 29.34
C ILE A 215 -5.84 9.92 30.82
N ASP A 216 -6.73 9.01 31.20
CA ASP A 216 -7.19 8.85 32.60
C ASP A 216 -6.16 8.13 33.47
N MET A 217 -5.12 7.52 32.89
CA MET A 217 -4.00 6.94 33.63
C MET A 217 -3.04 8.06 34.11
N ASN A 218 -2.49 7.86 35.28
CA ASN A 218 -1.39 8.70 35.77
C ASN A 218 -0.04 8.16 35.25
N ASP A 219 0.93 9.04 35.13
CA ASP A 219 2.32 8.70 34.82
C ASP A 219 2.56 8.01 33.48
N ILE A 220 1.89 8.48 32.41
CA ILE A 220 2.18 8.09 31.02
C ILE A 220 2.97 9.22 30.35
N ASP A 221 4.20 8.93 29.92
CA ASP A 221 5.07 9.89 29.22
C ASP A 221 4.84 9.88 27.70
N TYR A 222 4.51 8.70 27.11
CA TYR A 222 4.27 8.58 25.68
C TYR A 222 3.12 7.64 25.34
N VAL A 223 2.42 7.98 24.28
CA VAL A 223 1.56 7.05 23.53
C VAL A 223 2.27 6.66 22.24
N VAL A 224 2.50 5.36 22.08
CA VAL A 224 3.01 4.76 20.83
C VAL A 224 1.88 4.02 20.17
N GLY A 225 1.54 4.37 18.94
CA GLY A 225 0.34 3.79 18.35
C GLY A 225 0.33 3.72 16.81
N SER A 226 -0.72 3.07 16.31
CA SER A 226 -1.10 3.17 14.89
C SER A 226 -1.38 4.63 14.53
N ALA A 227 -1.27 4.99 13.26
CA ALA A 227 -1.57 6.36 12.84
C ALA A 227 -2.99 6.79 13.24
N VAL A 228 -3.96 5.87 13.23
CA VAL A 228 -5.35 6.15 13.64
C VAL A 228 -5.43 6.48 15.14
N ALA A 229 -4.69 5.74 15.98
CA ALA A 229 -4.59 6.02 17.41
C ALA A 229 -3.95 7.38 17.67
N ILE A 230 -2.85 7.69 16.97
CA ILE A 230 -2.13 8.95 17.14
C ILE A 230 -2.94 10.15 16.62
N GLU A 231 -3.69 10.00 15.54
CA GLU A 231 -4.63 11.03 15.08
C GLU A 231 -5.71 11.32 16.14
N ALA A 232 -6.26 10.29 16.77
CA ALA A 232 -7.19 10.44 17.87
C ALA A 232 -6.51 11.13 19.08
N ALA A 233 -5.30 10.69 19.43
CA ALA A 233 -4.54 11.23 20.56
C ALA A 233 -4.25 12.74 20.42
N ILE A 234 -3.94 13.24 19.21
CA ILE A 234 -3.75 14.68 18.97
C ILE A 234 -4.97 15.49 19.43
N SER A 235 -6.18 14.98 19.17
CA SER A 235 -7.42 15.67 19.52
C SER A 235 -7.78 15.52 20.99
N GLU A 236 -7.66 14.32 21.54
CA GLU A 236 -8.04 14.01 22.92
C GLU A 236 -7.09 14.66 23.93
N LEU A 237 -5.77 14.63 23.69
CA LEU A 237 -4.80 15.32 24.56
C LEU A 237 -5.02 16.84 24.57
N ARG A 238 -5.41 17.42 23.42
CA ARG A 238 -5.76 18.84 23.38
C ARG A 238 -7.01 19.13 24.20
N SER A 239 -8.03 18.28 24.12
CA SER A 239 -9.29 18.44 24.87
C SER A 239 -9.08 18.28 26.39
N ALA A 240 -8.10 17.46 26.79
CA ALA A 240 -7.74 17.20 28.18
C ALA A 240 -6.64 18.15 28.72
N ASP A 241 -6.15 19.11 27.91
CA ASP A 241 -5.02 20.01 28.23
C ASP A 241 -3.71 19.28 28.60
N LYS A 242 -3.52 18.07 28.08
CA LYS A 242 -2.33 17.21 28.31
C LYS A 242 -1.33 17.18 27.16
N VAL A 243 -1.40 18.12 26.21
CA VAL A 243 -0.55 18.15 25.00
C VAL A 243 0.95 18.25 25.31
N ARG A 244 1.31 18.80 26.47
CA ARG A 244 2.70 18.97 26.91
C ARG A 244 3.20 17.83 27.78
N ASP A 245 2.30 17.01 28.28
CA ASP A 245 2.59 15.97 29.27
C ASP A 245 2.86 14.62 28.59
N ILE A 246 2.19 14.34 27.46
CA ILE A 246 2.26 13.05 26.77
C ILE A 246 2.79 13.22 25.35
N GLY A 247 3.95 12.62 25.06
CA GLY A 247 4.53 12.56 23.72
C GLY A 247 3.82 11.56 22.79
N LEU A 248 3.74 11.87 21.51
CA LEU A 248 3.07 11.02 20.52
C LEU A 248 4.06 10.43 19.51
N ILE A 249 4.04 9.10 19.37
CA ILE A 249 4.90 8.31 18.47
C ILE A 249 4.00 7.45 17.57
N SER A 250 4.10 7.62 16.25
CA SER A 250 3.35 6.82 15.30
C SER A 250 4.22 5.74 14.67
N VAL A 251 3.72 4.51 14.59
CA VAL A 251 4.45 3.41 13.94
C VAL A 251 4.33 3.43 12.43
N TYR A 252 3.39 4.20 11.86
CA TYR A 252 3.33 4.47 10.42
C TYR A 252 2.74 5.86 10.14
N LEU A 253 2.98 6.36 8.92
CA LEU A 253 2.58 7.70 8.51
C LEU A 253 1.13 7.73 8.02
N SER A 254 0.46 8.87 8.26
CA SER A 254 -0.81 9.27 7.66
C SER A 254 -0.83 10.79 7.45
N HIS A 255 -1.82 11.31 6.75
CA HIS A 255 -1.97 12.77 6.60
C HIS A 255 -2.16 13.50 7.94
N GLY A 256 -2.88 12.89 8.88
CA GLY A 256 -3.07 13.47 10.21
C GLY A 256 -1.78 13.46 11.02
N VAL A 257 -1.04 12.36 10.99
CA VAL A 257 0.28 12.24 11.63
C VAL A 257 1.29 13.22 11.00
N TYR A 258 1.33 13.33 9.67
CA TYR A 258 2.19 14.30 8.98
C TYR A 258 1.90 15.75 9.42
N ARG A 259 0.62 16.13 9.47
CA ARG A 259 0.24 17.45 10.03
C ARG A 259 0.63 17.60 11.49
N GLY A 260 0.61 16.50 12.24
CA GLY A 260 1.08 16.44 13.64
C GLY A 260 2.58 16.70 13.74
N LEU A 261 3.41 16.08 12.88
CA LEU A 261 4.86 16.33 12.78
C LEU A 261 5.16 17.79 12.44
N LEU A 262 4.52 18.35 11.40
CA LEU A 262 4.68 19.75 11.01
C LEU A 262 4.35 20.77 12.12
N ARG A 263 3.50 20.38 13.06
CA ARG A 263 3.05 21.25 14.19
C ARG A 263 3.72 20.87 15.51
N ASN A 264 4.73 20.01 15.52
CA ASN A 264 5.39 19.50 16.71
C ASN A 264 4.42 18.86 17.72
N LYS A 265 3.32 18.24 17.24
CA LYS A 265 2.37 17.49 18.08
C LYS A 265 2.65 16.00 18.07
N VAL A 266 3.31 15.51 17.02
CA VAL A 266 3.85 14.16 16.90
C VAL A 266 5.36 14.28 16.82
N LEU A 267 6.07 13.46 17.58
CA LEU A 267 7.52 13.52 17.70
C LEU A 267 8.24 12.61 16.71
N PHE A 268 7.57 11.55 16.30
CA PHE A 268 8.11 10.56 15.39
C PHE A 268 7.01 9.84 14.61
N ALA A 269 7.31 9.50 13.36
CA ALA A 269 6.59 8.50 12.59
C ALA A 269 7.56 7.76 11.66
N ALA A 270 7.36 6.46 11.44
CA ALA A 270 7.98 5.77 10.32
C ALA A 270 7.09 5.87 9.08
N THR A 271 7.68 5.83 7.88
CA THR A 271 6.93 5.64 6.64
C THR A 271 7.52 4.49 5.84
N ASP A 272 6.65 3.70 5.24
CA ASP A 272 6.91 2.61 4.31
C ASP A 272 6.57 2.98 2.86
N LYS A 273 6.44 4.30 2.59
CA LYS A 273 6.23 4.88 1.25
C LYS A 273 5.01 4.30 0.52
N MET A 274 3.81 4.51 1.05
CA MET A 274 2.56 3.91 0.57
C MET A 274 2.27 4.18 -0.91
N VAL A 275 2.54 5.39 -1.39
CA VAL A 275 2.37 5.74 -2.82
C VAL A 275 3.32 4.90 -3.67
N GLU A 276 4.57 4.76 -3.25
CA GLU A 276 5.56 3.95 -3.96
C GLU A 276 5.19 2.47 -3.96
N GLN A 277 4.67 1.92 -2.85
CA GLN A 277 4.15 0.54 -2.84
C GLN A 277 3.03 0.35 -3.86
N GLY A 278 2.12 1.31 -3.96
CA GLY A 278 1.06 1.29 -4.99
C GLY A 278 1.63 1.28 -6.41
N ARG A 279 2.60 2.15 -6.70
CA ARG A 279 3.28 2.22 -8.01
C ARG A 279 4.00 0.92 -8.35
N LEU A 280 4.82 0.42 -7.44
CA LEU A 280 5.59 -0.82 -7.63
C LEU A 280 4.69 -2.03 -7.89
N SER A 281 3.52 -2.10 -7.25
CA SER A 281 2.56 -3.18 -7.46
C SER A 281 2.03 -3.21 -8.90
N VAL A 282 1.72 -2.06 -9.49
CA VAL A 282 1.30 -1.96 -10.89
C VAL A 282 2.47 -2.23 -11.83
N ILE A 283 3.67 -1.73 -11.52
CA ILE A 283 4.89 -2.00 -12.31
C ILE A 283 5.16 -3.50 -12.37
N GLN A 284 5.13 -4.21 -11.23
CA GLN A 284 5.34 -5.66 -11.19
C GLN A 284 4.33 -6.40 -12.08
N ALA A 285 3.04 -6.12 -11.91
CA ALA A 285 1.98 -6.77 -12.66
C ALA A 285 2.12 -6.50 -14.17
N THR A 286 2.32 -5.25 -14.56
CA THR A 286 2.45 -4.84 -15.96
C THR A 286 3.68 -5.47 -16.61
N ARG A 287 4.85 -5.43 -15.95
CA ARG A 287 6.08 -6.02 -16.50
C ARG A 287 5.99 -7.54 -16.64
N TYR A 288 5.35 -8.21 -15.67
CA TYR A 288 5.07 -9.64 -15.77
C TYR A 288 4.21 -9.96 -17.01
N LEU A 289 3.09 -9.25 -17.19
CA LEU A 289 2.18 -9.46 -18.32
C LEU A 289 2.85 -9.18 -19.67
N ARG A 290 3.80 -8.24 -19.71
CA ARG A 290 4.59 -7.89 -20.92
C ARG A 290 5.85 -8.74 -21.08
N HIS A 291 6.05 -9.75 -20.24
CA HIS A 291 7.26 -10.61 -20.24
C HIS A 291 8.56 -9.81 -20.09
N LEU A 292 8.53 -8.69 -19.38
CA LEU A 292 9.69 -7.85 -19.09
C LEU A 292 10.33 -8.24 -17.75
N PRO A 293 11.64 -8.05 -17.58
CA PRO A 293 12.29 -8.26 -16.29
C PRO A 293 11.68 -7.39 -15.18
N TYR A 294 11.42 -7.94 -14.00
CA TYR A 294 10.92 -7.22 -12.83
C TYR A 294 11.46 -7.83 -11.54
N GLU A 295 11.45 -7.04 -10.49
CA GLU A 295 11.79 -7.49 -9.15
C GLU A 295 10.58 -8.18 -8.52
N LYS A 296 10.71 -9.48 -8.19
CA LYS A 296 9.62 -10.27 -7.62
C LYS A 296 9.26 -9.84 -6.19
N TYR A 297 10.24 -9.41 -5.41
CA TYR A 297 10.08 -8.97 -4.03
C TYR A 297 10.59 -7.54 -3.92
N ALA A 298 9.70 -6.57 -4.03
CA ALA A 298 10.03 -5.16 -3.94
C ALA A 298 9.64 -4.60 -2.56
N SER A 299 10.59 -3.96 -1.90
CA SER A 299 10.41 -3.38 -0.58
C SER A 299 10.96 -1.96 -0.57
N PRO A 300 10.11 -0.94 -0.50
CA PRO A 300 10.61 0.41 -0.27
C PRO A 300 11.34 0.52 1.07
N ASP A 301 12.28 1.45 1.16
CA ASP A 301 12.97 1.73 2.41
C ASP A 301 11.99 2.31 3.45
N ILE A 302 12.14 1.86 4.69
CA ILE A 302 11.46 2.44 5.84
C ILE A 302 12.24 3.68 6.28
N ILE A 303 11.57 4.84 6.26
CA ILE A 303 12.20 6.12 6.60
C ILE A 303 11.64 6.65 7.90
N PRO A 304 12.50 6.90 8.93
CA PRO A 304 12.11 7.60 10.15
C PRO A 304 11.90 9.09 9.87
N LEU A 305 10.78 9.63 10.34
CA LEU A 305 10.41 11.03 10.20
C LEU A 305 10.28 11.68 11.59
N THR A 306 10.82 12.89 11.71
CA THR A 306 10.66 13.75 12.89
C THR A 306 10.30 15.16 12.44
N PRO A 307 9.83 16.06 13.33
CA PRO A 307 9.52 17.45 12.96
C PRO A 307 10.65 18.20 12.25
N THR A 308 11.90 17.81 12.48
CA THR A 308 13.10 18.43 11.89
C THR A 308 13.70 17.65 10.70
N ALA A 309 13.13 16.49 10.37
CA ALA A 309 13.58 15.62 9.29
C ALA A 309 12.38 15.16 8.46
N LEU A 310 11.86 16.06 7.65
CA LEU A 310 10.73 15.87 6.74
C LEU A 310 11.21 16.18 5.31
N ASP A 311 11.71 15.15 4.64
CA ASP A 311 12.10 15.25 3.24
C ASP A 311 10.87 15.23 2.32
N GLN A 312 10.79 16.20 1.38
CA GLN A 312 9.62 16.37 0.54
C GLN A 312 9.39 15.21 -0.44
N ASP A 313 10.46 14.61 -0.97
CA ASP A 313 10.36 13.49 -1.90
C ASP A 313 9.83 12.25 -1.17
N THR A 314 10.35 11.99 0.03
CA THR A 314 9.84 10.93 0.92
C THR A 314 8.36 11.11 1.23
N ILE A 315 7.90 12.34 1.45
CA ILE A 315 6.47 12.61 1.70
C ILE A 315 5.63 12.35 0.45
N GLN A 316 6.08 12.75 -0.74
CA GLN A 316 5.38 12.48 -2.01
C GLN A 316 5.32 10.99 -2.35
N GLU A 317 6.35 10.22 -2.03
CA GLU A 317 6.36 8.76 -2.15
C GLU A 317 5.47 8.07 -1.11
N SER A 318 5.12 8.77 -0.03
CA SER A 318 4.36 8.23 1.10
C SER A 318 2.88 8.58 1.05
N LEU A 319 2.53 9.82 0.75
CA LEU A 319 1.17 10.35 0.91
C LEU A 319 0.60 10.86 -0.42
N SER A 320 -0.65 10.51 -0.68
CA SER A 320 -1.41 11.13 -1.77
C SER A 320 -1.56 12.65 -1.55
N PRO A 321 -1.83 13.44 -2.61
CA PRO A 321 -2.30 14.82 -2.43
C PRO A 321 -3.51 14.88 -1.47
N SER A 322 -3.60 15.93 -0.66
CA SER A 322 -4.65 16.04 0.38
C SER A 322 -6.08 16.09 -0.18
N GLU A 323 -6.23 16.56 -1.40
CA GLU A 323 -7.50 16.64 -2.14
C GLU A 323 -7.85 15.35 -2.89
N TYR A 324 -6.95 14.37 -2.92
CA TYR A 324 -7.19 13.12 -3.65
C TYR A 324 -8.42 12.39 -3.11
N ARG A 325 -9.21 11.87 -4.05
CA ARG A 325 -10.39 11.03 -3.75
C ARG A 325 -10.18 9.63 -4.31
N PRO A 326 -10.75 8.60 -3.67
CA PRO A 326 -10.62 7.23 -4.13
C PRO A 326 -11.02 7.09 -5.59
N THR A 327 -10.18 6.43 -6.38
CA THR A 327 -10.45 6.14 -7.78
C THR A 327 -10.61 4.65 -7.95
N PHE A 328 -11.77 4.23 -8.50
CA PHE A 328 -12.15 2.82 -8.61
C PHE A 328 -11.93 2.24 -10.01
N SER A 329 -11.61 3.07 -11.00
CA SER A 329 -11.24 2.58 -12.32
C SER A 329 -10.35 3.58 -13.06
N VAL A 330 -9.38 3.04 -13.81
CA VAL A 330 -8.62 3.77 -14.82
C VAL A 330 -8.86 3.08 -16.16
N LYS A 331 -9.21 3.86 -17.16
CA LYS A 331 -9.25 3.40 -18.55
C LYS A 331 -8.15 4.14 -19.29
N PRO A 332 -7.35 3.47 -20.11
CA PRO A 332 -6.38 4.15 -20.95
C PRO A 332 -7.11 5.11 -21.90
N ILE A 333 -6.50 6.23 -22.16
CA ILE A 333 -6.94 7.16 -23.21
C ILE A 333 -6.54 6.52 -24.54
N ASP A 334 -7.50 6.39 -25.48
CA ASP A 334 -7.29 5.85 -26.83
C ASP A 334 -6.43 6.78 -27.68
#